data_8bdb146f6b131ba6a5859c20a4acab86
#
_entry.id   8bdb146f6b131ba6a5859c20a4acab86
#
_cell.length_a   1.000
_cell.length_b   1.000
_cell.length_c   1.000
_cell.angle_alpha   90.00
_cell.angle_beta   90.00
_cell.angle_gamma   90.00
#
_symmetry.space_group_name_H-M   'P 1'
#
loop_
_entity.id
_entity.type
_entity.pdbx_description
1 polymer ?
#
loop_
_entity_poly.entity_id
_entity_poly.type
_entity_poly.pdbx_seq_one_letter_code
_entity_poly.pdbx_strand_id
1 'polypeptide(L)'
;MNYLAIDGVIRKLWKTDAGDYTNHLLRLDPTSRRNRFGGAVADSFVRDHANSAFDPSSVIYGFFADGVLRGAAELRPFGVGQAEAAFSIERPWQSHGVGTELLERVLLAARNRGVKQLHITCLLENQRMQQLARKFDAEMRRDFDSVIGEVEAPYPTPRSVLREMIADGTGLATVIFDAHSRLLKRM
;
A
#
# COMPACT_ATOMS: atom_id res chain seq x y z
N MET A 1 9.83 -15.68 16.71
CA MET A 1 9.21 -14.36 16.89
C MET A 1 7.71 -14.54 16.70
N ASN A 2 6.93 -14.42 17.78
CA ASN A 2 5.46 -14.43 17.66
C ASN A 2 5.05 -13.15 16.94
N TYR A 3 4.63 -13.27 15.68
CA TYR A 3 3.83 -12.24 15.04
C TYR A 3 2.48 -12.25 15.76
N LEU A 4 2.24 -11.24 16.60
CA LEU A 4 0.88 -10.93 17.01
C LEU A 4 0.08 -10.77 15.72
N ALA A 5 -0.98 -11.56 15.56
CA ALA A 5 -1.84 -11.45 14.40
C ALA A 5 -2.30 -10.00 14.31
N ILE A 6 -2.04 -9.36 13.16
CA ILE A 6 -2.51 -8.01 12.91
C ILE A 6 -4.03 -8.09 12.90
N ASP A 7 -4.67 -7.45 13.87
CA ASP A 7 -6.13 -7.41 13.92
C ASP A 7 -6.64 -6.42 12.87
N GLY A 8 -6.80 -6.95 11.64
CA GLY A 8 -7.19 -6.14 10.50
C GLY A 8 -7.19 -6.92 9.18
N VAL A 9 -7.70 -6.29 8.14
CA VAL A 9 -7.86 -6.89 6.82
C VAL A 9 -7.17 -6.04 5.76
N ILE A 10 -6.38 -6.68 4.91
CA ILE A 10 -5.84 -6.04 3.71
C ILE A 10 -6.69 -6.43 2.50
N ARG A 11 -7.19 -5.42 1.78
CA ARG A 11 -7.92 -5.60 0.53
C ARG A 11 -7.56 -4.56 -0.51
N LYS A 12 -7.86 -4.86 -1.77
CA LYS A 12 -7.81 -3.89 -2.85
C LYS A 12 -8.82 -2.77 -2.61
N LEU A 13 -8.40 -1.53 -2.90
CA LEU A 13 -9.28 -0.37 -2.90
C LEU A 13 -9.84 -0.13 -4.32
N TRP A 14 -11.08 0.31 -4.36
CA TRP A 14 -11.79 0.69 -5.56
C TRP A 14 -12.10 2.18 -5.53
N LYS A 15 -12.54 2.74 -6.65
CA LYS A 15 -12.92 4.16 -6.72
C LYS A 15 -13.98 4.57 -5.68
N THR A 16 -14.82 3.64 -5.26
CA THR A 16 -15.78 3.82 -4.16
C THR A 16 -15.13 4.06 -2.80
N ASP A 17 -13.86 3.65 -2.62
CA ASP A 17 -13.08 3.86 -1.40
C ASP A 17 -12.28 5.17 -1.42
N ALA A 18 -12.43 6.02 -2.45
CA ALA A 18 -11.64 7.24 -2.60
C ALA A 18 -11.79 8.20 -1.40
N GLY A 19 -12.98 8.25 -0.79
CA GLY A 19 -13.22 9.02 0.42
C GLY A 19 -12.42 8.50 1.63
N ASP A 20 -12.41 7.19 1.84
CA ASP A 20 -11.63 6.55 2.92
C ASP A 20 -10.13 6.74 2.69
N TYR A 21 -9.69 6.62 1.44
CA TYR A 21 -8.29 6.83 1.07
C TYR A 21 -7.85 8.28 1.31
N THR A 22 -8.66 9.26 0.91
CA THR A 22 -8.41 10.67 1.19
C THR A 22 -8.32 10.94 2.69
N ASN A 23 -9.28 10.44 3.46
CA ASN A 23 -9.33 10.61 4.90
C ASN A 23 -8.12 9.97 5.60
N HIS A 24 -7.68 8.79 5.14
CA HIS A 24 -6.46 8.15 5.63
C HIS A 24 -5.22 9.04 5.41
N LEU A 25 -5.01 9.51 4.19
CA LEU A 25 -3.85 10.36 3.88
C LEU A 25 -3.85 11.68 4.66
N LEU A 26 -5.02 12.26 4.90
CA LEU A 26 -5.16 13.48 5.70
C LEU A 26 -4.91 13.25 7.21
N ARG A 27 -5.16 12.04 7.73
CA ARG A 27 -4.87 11.68 9.14
C ARG A 27 -3.41 11.34 9.41
N LEU A 28 -2.57 11.22 8.39
CA LEU A 28 -1.15 10.99 8.59
C LEU A 28 -0.54 12.12 9.42
N ASP A 29 0.25 11.76 10.42
CA ASP A 29 1.06 12.73 11.16
C ASP A 29 2.08 13.41 10.22
N PRO A 30 2.62 14.58 10.59
CA PRO A 30 3.50 15.36 9.71
C PRO A 30 4.70 14.55 9.18
N THR A 31 5.29 13.69 10.00
CA THR A 31 6.44 12.86 9.61
C THR A 31 6.01 11.78 8.60
N SER A 32 4.91 11.08 8.87
CA SER A 32 4.38 10.05 7.98
C SER A 32 3.92 10.63 6.66
N ARG A 33 3.31 11.83 6.67
CA ARG A 33 2.92 12.55 5.46
C ARG A 33 4.15 12.96 4.64
N ARG A 34 5.17 13.55 5.30
CA ARG A 34 6.44 13.90 4.64
C ARG A 34 7.09 12.67 4.00
N ASN A 35 7.16 11.57 4.71
CA ASN A 35 7.73 10.31 4.19
C ASN A 35 6.95 9.77 2.98
N ARG A 36 5.61 9.94 2.98
CA ARG A 36 4.75 9.48 1.88
C ARG A 36 4.92 10.29 0.60
N PHE A 37 5.11 11.61 0.73
CA PHE A 37 5.13 12.52 -0.41
C PHE A 37 6.52 13.08 -0.74
N GLY A 38 7.56 12.66 -0.02
CA GLY A 38 8.93 13.14 -0.21
C GLY A 38 9.16 14.56 0.27
N GLY A 39 8.16 15.21 0.88
CA GLY A 39 8.22 16.60 1.32
C GLY A 39 6.99 17.04 2.08
N ALA A 40 6.99 18.30 2.53
CA ALA A 40 5.81 18.90 3.14
C ALA A 40 4.79 19.24 2.05
N VAL A 41 3.55 18.79 2.20
CA VAL A 41 2.45 19.02 1.27
C VAL A 41 1.20 19.53 1.99
N ALA A 42 0.46 20.43 1.32
CA ALA A 42 -0.81 20.96 1.80
C ALA A 42 -1.94 19.92 1.66
N ASP A 43 -3.02 20.11 2.42
CA ASP A 43 -4.19 19.23 2.36
C ASP A 43 -4.87 19.23 0.98
N SER A 44 -4.83 20.35 0.25
CA SER A 44 -5.31 20.42 -1.13
C SER A 44 -4.58 19.45 -2.04
N PHE A 45 -3.24 19.44 -1.99
CA PHE A 45 -2.42 18.50 -2.74
C PHE A 45 -2.76 17.03 -2.40
N VAL A 46 -2.95 16.72 -1.10
CA VAL A 46 -3.32 15.37 -0.65
C VAL A 46 -4.66 14.95 -1.25
N ARG A 47 -5.65 15.85 -1.29
CA ARG A 47 -6.97 15.58 -1.89
C ARG A 47 -6.88 15.35 -3.39
N ASP A 48 -6.13 16.19 -4.10
CA ASP A 48 -5.93 16.07 -5.55
C ASP A 48 -5.20 14.76 -5.90
N HIS A 49 -4.17 14.41 -5.12
CA HIS A 49 -3.48 13.15 -5.25
C HIS A 49 -4.43 11.95 -5.05
N ALA A 50 -5.21 11.95 -3.97
CA ALA A 50 -6.14 10.86 -3.66
C ALA A 50 -7.21 10.67 -4.76
N ASN A 51 -7.71 11.78 -5.34
CA ASN A 51 -8.68 11.74 -6.43
C ASN A 51 -8.07 11.16 -7.73
N SER A 52 -6.80 11.43 -8.00
CA SER A 52 -6.09 10.94 -9.18
C SER A 52 -5.49 9.54 -9.02
N ALA A 53 -5.42 9.01 -7.79
CA ALA A 53 -4.75 7.74 -7.50
C ALA A 53 -5.49 6.51 -8.08
N PHE A 54 -6.79 6.62 -8.32
CA PHE A 54 -7.63 5.53 -8.86
C PHE A 54 -7.63 5.50 -10.40
N ASP A 55 -6.44 5.65 -10.99
CA ASP A 55 -6.24 5.42 -12.41
C ASP A 55 -6.40 3.92 -12.75
N PRO A 56 -6.98 3.54 -13.91
CA PRO A 56 -7.17 2.13 -14.28
C PRO A 56 -5.90 1.28 -14.32
N SER A 57 -4.74 1.89 -14.56
CA SER A 57 -3.44 1.21 -14.55
C SER A 57 -2.87 1.01 -13.16
N SER A 58 -3.30 1.80 -12.17
CA SER A 58 -2.83 1.77 -10.79
C SER A 58 -3.59 0.76 -9.95
N VAL A 59 -2.94 0.26 -8.91
CA VAL A 59 -3.56 -0.64 -7.91
C VAL A 59 -3.27 -0.09 -6.52
N ILE A 60 -4.30 -0.02 -5.68
CA ILE A 60 -4.15 0.39 -4.29
C ILE A 60 -4.63 -0.72 -3.39
N TYR A 61 -3.83 -1.12 -2.42
CA TYR A 61 -4.21 -1.99 -1.32
C TYR A 61 -4.35 -1.18 -0.05
N GLY A 62 -5.40 -1.42 0.71
CA GLY A 62 -5.68 -0.77 1.98
C GLY A 62 -5.72 -1.77 3.14
N PHE A 63 -5.11 -1.41 4.24
CA PHE A 63 -5.21 -2.10 5.52
C PHE A 63 -6.29 -1.42 6.37
N PHE A 64 -7.30 -2.20 6.76
CA PHE A 64 -8.43 -1.76 7.58
C PHE A 64 -8.33 -2.39 8.96
N ALA A 65 -8.43 -1.57 10.00
CA ALA A 65 -8.64 -2.00 11.38
C ALA A 65 -9.88 -1.30 11.93
N ASP A 66 -10.74 -2.04 12.64
CA ASP A 66 -12.04 -1.56 13.12
C ASP A 66 -12.87 -0.88 12.01
N GLY A 67 -12.69 -1.36 10.76
CA GLY A 67 -13.34 -0.84 9.56
C GLY A 67 -12.93 0.55 9.13
N VAL A 68 -11.81 1.05 9.64
CA VAL A 68 -11.20 2.31 9.22
C VAL A 68 -9.91 2.00 8.48
N LEU A 69 -9.71 2.64 7.33
CA LEU A 69 -8.46 2.53 6.57
C LEU A 69 -7.31 3.17 7.37
N ARG A 70 -6.32 2.36 7.76
CA ARG A 70 -5.18 2.74 8.61
C ARG A 70 -3.85 2.68 7.90
N GLY A 71 -3.79 2.04 6.75
CA GLY A 71 -2.60 1.97 5.92
C GLY A 71 -2.95 1.71 4.47
N ALA A 72 -2.11 2.16 3.56
CA ALA A 72 -2.28 1.92 2.14
C ALA A 72 -0.94 1.74 1.42
N ALA A 73 -0.96 0.98 0.32
CA ALA A 73 0.13 0.87 -0.62
C ALA A 73 -0.40 1.05 -2.04
N GLU A 74 0.20 1.96 -2.79
CA GLU A 74 -0.07 2.18 -4.21
C GLU A 74 0.97 1.45 -5.06
N LEU A 75 0.52 0.84 -6.14
CA LEU A 75 1.33 0.40 -7.26
C LEU A 75 0.96 1.26 -8.46
N ARG A 76 1.91 2.05 -8.95
CA ARG A 76 1.72 2.95 -10.09
C ARG A 76 2.69 2.59 -11.20
N PRO A 77 2.24 2.02 -12.32
CA PRO A 77 3.09 1.77 -13.48
C PRO A 77 3.61 3.06 -14.09
N PHE A 78 4.87 3.03 -14.52
CA PHE A 78 5.47 4.05 -15.35
C PHE A 78 6.46 3.39 -16.32
N GLY A 79 6.47 3.81 -17.58
CA GLY A 79 7.32 3.16 -18.58
C GLY A 79 6.96 1.67 -18.82
N VAL A 80 7.83 0.99 -19.56
CA VAL A 80 7.63 -0.41 -19.94
C VAL A 80 8.22 -1.35 -18.89
N GLY A 81 7.36 -2.12 -18.24
CA GLY A 81 7.77 -3.11 -17.23
C GLY A 81 8.29 -2.50 -15.93
N GLN A 82 8.02 -1.23 -15.67
CA GLN A 82 8.42 -0.54 -14.46
C GLN A 82 7.20 0.00 -13.70
N ALA A 83 7.28 -0.01 -12.38
CA ALA A 83 6.27 0.57 -11.52
C ALA A 83 6.90 1.14 -10.24
N GLU A 84 6.24 2.11 -9.66
CA GLU A 84 6.59 2.65 -8.34
C GLU A 84 5.60 2.13 -7.30
N ALA A 85 6.13 1.79 -6.13
CA ALA A 85 5.33 1.49 -4.95
C ALA A 85 5.51 2.57 -3.88
N ALA A 86 4.38 3.11 -3.42
CA ALA A 86 4.35 4.12 -2.38
C ALA A 86 3.48 3.68 -1.21
N PHE A 87 3.93 3.94 0.02
CA PHE A 87 3.31 3.43 1.24
C PHE A 87 2.92 4.55 2.20
N SER A 88 1.80 4.36 2.87
CA SER A 88 1.36 5.21 3.97
C SER A 88 0.74 4.35 5.06
N ILE A 89 1.20 4.50 6.30
CA ILE A 89 0.65 3.77 7.46
C ILE A 89 0.56 4.76 8.61
N GLU A 90 -0.62 4.86 9.22
CA GLU A 90 -0.83 5.69 10.40
C GLU A 90 0.08 5.21 11.55
N ARG A 91 0.66 6.15 12.30
CA ARG A 91 1.70 5.89 13.30
C ARG A 91 1.40 4.77 14.29
N PRO A 92 0.16 4.63 14.83
CA PRO A 92 -0.15 3.53 15.75
C PRO A 92 -0.05 2.14 15.12
N TRP A 93 -0.10 2.03 13.80
CA TRP A 93 -0.08 0.78 13.05
C TRP A 93 1.27 0.46 12.40
N GLN A 94 2.25 1.34 12.60
CA GLN A 94 3.62 1.10 12.13
C GLN A 94 4.33 0.07 13.00
N SER A 95 5.30 -0.65 12.43
CA SER A 95 6.11 -1.67 13.11
C SER A 95 5.34 -2.92 13.59
N HIS A 96 4.10 -3.11 13.15
CA HIS A 96 3.26 -4.28 13.45
C HIS A 96 3.16 -5.29 12.28
N GLY A 97 4.00 -5.14 11.24
CA GLY A 97 3.98 -6.04 10.07
C GLY A 97 3.11 -5.55 8.90
N VAL A 98 2.23 -4.57 9.10
CA VAL A 98 1.32 -4.03 8.07
C VAL A 98 2.06 -3.67 6.77
N GLY A 99 3.20 -3.00 6.87
CA GLY A 99 4.01 -2.63 5.69
C GLY A 99 4.54 -3.84 4.93
N THR A 100 4.90 -4.92 5.64
CA THR A 100 5.36 -6.18 5.02
C THR A 100 4.24 -6.82 4.22
N GLU A 101 3.06 -6.97 4.80
CA GLU A 101 1.90 -7.57 4.12
C GLU A 101 1.43 -6.71 2.94
N LEU A 102 1.43 -5.38 3.07
CA LEU A 102 1.11 -4.48 1.98
C LEU A 102 2.11 -4.61 0.82
N LEU A 103 3.42 -4.72 1.11
CA LEU A 103 4.44 -4.90 0.07
C LEU A 103 4.31 -6.27 -0.61
N GLU A 104 3.98 -7.34 0.11
CA GLU A 104 3.69 -8.65 -0.48
C GLU A 104 2.53 -8.59 -1.48
N ARG A 105 1.46 -7.84 -1.15
CA ARG A 105 0.33 -7.62 -2.06
C ARG A 105 0.73 -6.83 -3.30
N VAL A 106 1.50 -5.76 -3.12
CA VAL A 106 2.01 -4.94 -4.21
C VAL A 106 2.93 -5.73 -5.14
N LEU A 107 3.86 -6.53 -4.59
CA LEU A 107 4.75 -7.38 -5.39
C LEU A 107 3.98 -8.44 -6.19
N LEU A 108 2.96 -9.04 -5.59
CA LEU A 108 2.09 -9.99 -6.28
C LEU A 108 1.34 -9.32 -7.44
N ALA A 109 0.79 -8.14 -7.20
CA ALA A 109 0.09 -7.36 -8.22
C ALA A 109 1.04 -6.88 -9.34
N ALA A 110 2.25 -6.42 -9.00
CA ALA A 110 3.29 -6.02 -9.93
C ALA A 110 3.70 -7.19 -10.84
N ARG A 111 3.99 -8.35 -10.24
CA ARG A 111 4.30 -9.59 -10.94
C ARG A 111 3.23 -9.96 -11.97
N ASN A 112 1.96 -9.98 -11.57
CA ASN A 112 0.84 -10.40 -12.43
C ASN A 112 0.53 -9.40 -13.56
N ARG A 113 1.05 -8.17 -13.46
CA ARG A 113 0.97 -7.11 -14.49
C ARG A 113 2.22 -7.02 -15.36
N GLY A 114 3.15 -7.99 -15.23
CA GLY A 114 4.38 -8.01 -16.02
C GLY A 114 5.37 -6.90 -15.68
N VAL A 115 5.26 -6.31 -14.48
CA VAL A 115 6.28 -5.40 -13.93
C VAL A 115 7.55 -6.22 -13.68
N LYS A 116 8.66 -5.76 -14.21
CA LYS A 116 9.98 -6.38 -14.04
C LYS A 116 10.76 -5.72 -12.91
N GLN A 117 10.63 -4.40 -12.78
CA GLN A 117 11.32 -3.60 -11.78
C GLN A 117 10.30 -2.78 -10.99
N LEU A 118 10.26 -3.01 -9.67
CA LEU A 118 9.46 -2.24 -8.74
C LEU A 118 10.38 -1.26 -8.00
N HIS A 119 10.12 0.03 -8.16
CA HIS A 119 10.86 1.10 -7.49
C HIS A 119 10.14 1.51 -6.21
N ILE A 120 10.91 1.68 -5.15
CA ILE A 120 10.45 2.19 -3.86
C ILE A 120 11.32 3.39 -3.51
N THR A 121 10.81 4.58 -3.76
CA THR A 121 11.52 5.83 -3.44
C THR A 121 11.20 6.26 -2.02
N CYS A 122 12.21 6.58 -1.22
CA CYS A 122 12.02 7.06 0.14
C CYS A 122 13.11 8.09 0.52
N LEU A 123 12.77 8.98 1.46
CA LEU A 123 13.73 9.92 2.02
C LEU A 123 14.87 9.21 2.76
N LEU A 124 16.05 9.82 2.80
CA LEU A 124 17.24 9.28 3.50
C LEU A 124 16.98 8.97 4.97
N GLU A 125 16.17 9.79 5.64
CA GLU A 125 15.79 9.60 7.03
C GLU A 125 14.72 8.52 7.24
N ASN A 126 14.04 8.05 6.19
CA ASN A 126 13.01 7.02 6.30
C ASN A 126 13.63 5.60 6.38
N GLN A 127 14.36 5.35 7.46
CA GLN A 127 15.03 4.06 7.69
C GLN A 127 14.07 2.87 7.71
N ARG A 128 12.82 3.07 8.17
CA ARG A 128 11.81 2.00 8.19
C ARG A 128 11.48 1.49 6.79
N MET A 129 11.29 2.41 5.84
CA MET A 129 11.03 2.03 4.45
C MET A 129 12.24 1.35 3.82
N GLN A 130 13.45 1.85 4.10
CA GLN A 130 14.68 1.21 3.65
C GLN A 130 14.84 -0.22 4.22
N GLN A 131 14.54 -0.42 5.50
CA GLN A 131 14.56 -1.76 6.12
C GLN A 131 13.51 -2.68 5.50
N LEU A 132 12.31 -2.15 5.22
CA LEU A 132 11.26 -2.91 4.55
C LEU A 132 11.69 -3.32 3.15
N ALA A 133 12.25 -2.41 2.35
CA ALA A 133 12.73 -2.70 1.00
C ALA A 133 13.84 -3.78 1.03
N ARG A 134 14.82 -3.66 1.92
CA ARG A 134 15.89 -4.66 2.08
C ARG A 134 15.38 -6.05 2.46
N LYS A 135 14.29 -6.14 3.23
CA LYS A 135 13.66 -7.43 3.58
C LYS A 135 13.16 -8.19 2.35
N PHE A 136 12.93 -7.49 1.25
CA PHE A 136 12.51 -8.05 -0.04
C PHE A 136 13.62 -7.99 -1.10
N ASP A 137 14.87 -8.05 -0.65
CA ASP A 137 16.08 -8.10 -1.49
C ASP A 137 16.21 -6.91 -2.45
N ALA A 138 15.69 -5.73 -2.06
CA ALA A 138 15.82 -4.53 -2.89
C ALA A 138 17.28 -4.10 -3.01
N GLU A 139 17.72 -3.84 -4.23
CA GLU A 139 18.97 -3.14 -4.50
C GLU A 139 18.79 -1.66 -4.16
N MET A 140 19.58 -1.17 -3.18
CA MET A 140 19.42 0.18 -2.65
C MET A 140 20.42 1.13 -3.30
N ARG A 141 19.93 2.17 -3.97
CA ARG A 141 20.76 3.23 -4.58
C ARG A 141 20.43 4.58 -3.96
N ARG A 142 21.44 5.34 -3.61
CA ARG A 142 21.29 6.74 -3.18
C ARG A 142 21.12 7.66 -4.38
N ASP A 143 20.19 8.60 -4.25
CA ASP A 143 19.94 9.66 -5.20
C ASP A 143 19.67 10.97 -4.44
N PHE A 144 20.68 11.86 -4.36
CA PHE A 144 20.68 13.14 -3.63
C PHE A 144 20.14 13.01 -2.19
N ASP A 145 18.88 13.36 -1.94
CA ASP A 145 18.19 13.37 -0.66
C ASP A 145 17.27 12.17 -0.46
N SER A 146 17.28 11.26 -1.39
CA SER A 146 16.43 10.05 -1.41
C SER A 146 17.23 8.76 -1.54
N VAL A 147 16.55 7.65 -1.32
CA VAL A 147 17.02 6.30 -1.59
C VAL A 147 15.99 5.61 -2.46
N ILE A 148 16.45 5.03 -3.55
CA ILE A 148 15.63 4.19 -4.44
C ILE A 148 15.98 2.74 -4.14
N GLY A 149 14.99 1.95 -3.72
CA GLY A 149 15.07 0.50 -3.65
C GLY A 149 14.47 -0.11 -4.91
N GLU A 150 15.21 -0.94 -5.62
CA GLU A 150 14.75 -1.65 -6.81
C GLU A 150 14.53 -3.12 -6.45
N VAL A 151 13.31 -3.61 -6.62
CA VAL A 151 12.94 -5.01 -6.40
C VAL A 151 12.61 -5.65 -7.75
N GLU A 152 13.29 -6.74 -8.08
CA GLU A 152 12.92 -7.53 -9.25
C GLU A 152 11.65 -8.33 -8.98
N ALA A 153 10.64 -8.15 -9.82
CA ALA A 153 9.41 -8.95 -9.75
C ALA A 153 9.55 -10.18 -10.67
N PRO A 154 9.36 -11.41 -10.12
CA PRO A 154 9.43 -12.62 -10.94
C PRO A 154 8.30 -12.66 -11.98
N TYR A 155 8.47 -13.44 -13.03
CA TYR A 155 7.45 -13.59 -14.08
C TYR A 155 6.09 -14.08 -13.53
N PRO A 156 4.96 -13.64 -14.13
CA PRO A 156 3.64 -14.08 -13.73
C PRO A 156 3.46 -15.59 -14.00
N THR A 157 2.74 -16.26 -13.11
CA THR A 157 2.38 -17.66 -13.24
C THR A 157 0.88 -17.84 -13.02
N PRO A 158 0.23 -18.89 -13.55
CA PRO A 158 -1.19 -19.15 -13.25
C PRO A 158 -1.48 -19.20 -11.75
N ARG A 159 -0.53 -19.75 -10.97
CA ARG A 159 -0.64 -19.82 -9.50
C ARG A 159 -0.59 -18.43 -8.85
N SER A 160 0.25 -17.51 -9.35
CA SER A 160 0.32 -16.14 -8.78
C SER A 160 -0.94 -15.36 -9.10
N VAL A 161 -1.51 -15.51 -10.29
CA VAL A 161 -2.78 -14.88 -10.68
C VAL A 161 -3.93 -15.41 -9.81
N LEU A 162 -4.02 -16.73 -9.64
CA LEU A 162 -5.03 -17.33 -8.77
C LEU A 162 -4.91 -16.84 -7.31
N ARG A 163 -3.67 -16.73 -6.80
CA ARG A 163 -3.41 -16.23 -5.45
C ARG A 163 -3.87 -14.77 -5.27
N GLU A 164 -3.65 -13.90 -6.26
CA GLU A 164 -4.15 -12.52 -6.23
C GLU A 164 -5.68 -12.50 -6.24
N MET A 165 -6.32 -13.26 -7.12
CA MET A 165 -7.78 -13.33 -7.21
C MET A 165 -8.44 -13.81 -5.90
N ILE A 166 -7.88 -14.84 -5.26
CA ILE A 166 -8.37 -15.35 -3.97
C ILE A 166 -8.19 -14.27 -2.90
N ALA A 167 -7.03 -13.64 -2.86
CA ALA A 167 -6.72 -12.62 -1.88
C ALA A 167 -7.61 -11.36 -2.02
N ASP A 168 -7.91 -10.95 -3.25
CA ASP A 168 -8.84 -9.85 -3.53
C ASP A 168 -10.29 -10.25 -3.21
N GLY A 169 -10.68 -11.49 -3.52
CA GLY A 169 -12.02 -12.03 -3.23
C GLY A 169 -12.32 -12.19 -1.74
N THR A 170 -11.38 -12.71 -0.96
CA THR A 170 -11.54 -12.85 0.49
C THR A 170 -11.61 -11.49 1.19
N GLY A 171 -10.83 -10.50 0.72
CA GLY A 171 -10.90 -9.14 1.23
C GLY A 171 -12.27 -8.48 1.00
N LEU A 172 -12.89 -8.71 -0.14
CA LEU A 172 -14.23 -8.20 -0.45
C LEU A 172 -15.32 -8.87 0.42
N ALA A 173 -15.25 -10.18 0.59
CA ALA A 173 -16.20 -10.93 1.42
C ALA A 173 -16.19 -10.45 2.89
N THR A 174 -15.01 -10.18 3.44
CA THR A 174 -14.86 -9.68 4.81
C THR A 174 -15.51 -8.30 4.99
N VAL A 175 -15.36 -7.42 3.99
CA VAL A 175 -15.98 -6.07 4.03
C VAL A 175 -17.51 -6.15 4.01
N ILE A 176 -18.07 -7.03 3.18
CA ILE A 176 -19.52 -7.23 3.10
C ILE A 176 -20.04 -7.74 4.45
N PHE A 177 -19.32 -8.69 5.07
CA PHE A 177 -19.69 -9.24 6.38
C PHE A 177 -19.61 -8.17 7.48
N ASP A 178 -18.55 -7.37 7.52
CA ASP A 178 -18.38 -6.29 8.51
C ASP A 178 -19.42 -5.17 8.33
N ALA A 179 -19.74 -4.79 7.10
CA ALA A 179 -20.78 -3.83 6.82
C ALA A 179 -22.16 -4.33 7.32
N HIS A 180 -22.48 -5.61 7.07
CA HIS A 180 -23.71 -6.24 7.51
C HIS A 180 -23.81 -6.33 9.05
N SER A 181 -22.72 -6.72 9.71
CA SER A 181 -22.67 -6.83 11.17
C SER A 181 -22.82 -5.47 11.89
N ARG A 182 -22.33 -4.37 11.27
CA ARG A 182 -22.52 -3.00 11.79
C ARG A 182 -23.94 -2.50 11.63
N LEU A 183 -24.61 -2.83 10.53
CA LEU A 183 -26.02 -2.50 10.34
C LEU A 183 -26.89 -3.18 11.39
N LEU A 184 -26.61 -4.46 11.71
CA LEU A 184 -27.34 -5.22 12.74
C LEU A 184 -27.10 -4.70 14.17
N LYS A 185 -25.93 -4.12 14.47
CA LYS A 185 -25.64 -3.53 15.80
C LYS A 185 -26.24 -2.13 16.00
N ARG A 186 -26.77 -1.51 14.96
CA ARG A 186 -27.42 -0.18 15.01
C ARG A 186 -28.96 -0.26 15.07
N MET A 187 -29.52 -1.45 14.94
CA MET A 187 -30.95 -1.75 15.17
C MET A 187 -31.18 -2.27 16.60
#